data_8b17b348aebe9d120d0a377305bf9148
#
_entry.id   8b17b348aebe9d120d0a377305bf9148
#
_cell.length_a   1.000
_cell.length_b   1.000
_cell.length_c   1.000
_cell.angle_alpha   90.00
_cell.angle_beta   90.00
_cell.angle_gamma   90.00
#
_symmetry.space_group_name_H-M   'P 1'
#
loop_
_entity.id
_entity.type
_entity.pdbx_description
1 polymer ?
#
loop_
_entity_poly.entity_id
_entity_poly.type
_entity_poly.pdbx_seq_one_letter_code
_entity_poly.pdbx_strand_id
1 'polypeptide(L)'
;MSLLRMLFLLLATLPFLAQPGAAQDVTGSADHPLIPRYAGTEIRDYAVNAFDEFLLITGPSLPAGTGAAAYEASQPLEGRVSHFLYRAPMDRSALEVFRNYETALKEAGFETLFTCSKADCGPRFNSLINPGARYNGLIYGDQQRFLAAKLVRPEGDVYVSLYATSFEPEARPFILLDVIEVAPMEARMQVIKASEMEETLARDGRIAIYGILFDFDSAEILPESKEQIDQLAAMLQDSATLQVLIVGHTDGKGAFDYNLSLSQRRAQAVADALAAQGIAADRITPAGAGMVAPVATNRTEEGRAKNRRVEIVELVRN
;
A
#
# COMPACT_ATOMS: atom_id res chain seq x y z
N MET A 1 -41.19 20.13 71.78
CA MET A 1 -41.61 18.94 71.03
C MET A 1 -41.17 19.16 69.59
N SER A 2 -40.03 18.60 69.21
CA SER A 2 -39.43 18.81 67.91
C SER A 2 -39.33 17.42 67.19
N LEU A 3 -40.05 17.23 66.09
CA LEU A 3 -40.00 16.01 65.30
C LEU A 3 -38.83 16.10 64.29
N LEU A 4 -37.85 15.26 64.52
CA LEU A 4 -36.70 15.04 63.61
C LEU A 4 -37.16 14.08 62.47
N ARG A 5 -37.29 14.60 61.26
CA ARG A 5 -37.57 13.77 60.07
C ARG A 5 -36.25 13.23 59.52
N MET A 6 -36.07 11.92 59.66
CA MET A 6 -34.97 11.16 59.06
C MET A 6 -35.27 10.89 57.60
N LEU A 7 -34.47 11.50 56.69
CA LEU A 7 -34.54 11.27 55.26
C LEU A 7 -33.64 10.09 54.89
N PHE A 8 -34.25 8.96 54.52
CA PHE A 8 -33.49 7.81 53.97
C PHE A 8 -33.19 8.05 52.50
N LEU A 9 -31.90 8.26 52.16
CA LEU A 9 -31.42 8.27 50.79
C LEU A 9 -31.26 6.83 50.33
N LEU A 10 -32.19 6.36 49.46
CA LEU A 10 -31.99 5.11 48.69
C LEU A 10 -30.94 5.36 47.60
N LEU A 11 -29.74 4.84 47.78
CA LEU A 11 -28.76 4.73 46.70
C LEU A 11 -29.20 3.60 45.75
N ALA A 12 -29.77 3.96 44.60
CA ALA A 12 -30.05 3.03 43.52
C ALA A 12 -28.72 2.65 42.86
N THR A 13 -28.21 1.46 43.10
CA THR A 13 -27.08 0.87 42.35
C THR A 13 -27.61 0.44 40.98
N LEU A 14 -27.33 1.24 39.96
CA LEU A 14 -27.52 0.83 38.57
C LEU A 14 -26.55 -0.32 38.24
N PRO A 15 -27.03 -1.45 37.70
CA PRO A 15 -26.14 -2.50 37.24
C PRO A 15 -25.31 -1.93 36.07
N PHE A 16 -24.01 -2.00 36.21
CA PHE A 16 -23.05 -1.73 35.13
C PHE A 16 -23.23 -2.85 34.10
N LEU A 17 -24.04 -2.63 33.08
CA LEU A 17 -24.08 -3.49 31.90
C LEU A 17 -22.71 -3.43 31.25
N ALA A 18 -21.90 -4.48 31.43
CA ALA A 18 -20.66 -4.68 30.71
C ALA A 18 -21.01 -4.65 29.21
N GLN A 19 -20.62 -3.58 28.52
CA GLN A 19 -20.67 -3.56 27.07
C GLN A 19 -19.80 -4.71 26.57
N PRO A 20 -20.28 -5.55 25.62
CA PRO A 20 -19.41 -6.51 24.98
C PRO A 20 -18.22 -5.74 24.41
N GLY A 21 -17.00 -6.13 24.81
CA GLY A 21 -15.78 -5.48 24.35
C GLY A 21 -15.82 -5.35 22.84
N ALA A 22 -15.71 -4.12 22.35
CA ALA A 22 -15.60 -3.88 20.92
C ALA A 22 -14.45 -4.73 20.39
N ALA A 23 -14.72 -5.48 19.31
CA ALA A 23 -13.72 -6.22 18.58
C ALA A 23 -12.51 -5.30 18.31
N GLN A 24 -11.33 -5.69 18.77
CA GLN A 24 -10.16 -4.83 18.68
C GLN A 24 -9.30 -5.30 17.51
N ASP A 25 -9.28 -4.51 16.45
CA ASP A 25 -8.41 -4.72 15.30
C ASP A 25 -6.93 -4.58 15.66
N VAL A 26 -6.08 -5.20 14.87
CA VAL A 26 -4.63 -4.99 14.95
C VAL A 26 -4.32 -3.50 14.74
N THR A 27 -3.48 -2.94 15.61
CA THR A 27 -3.10 -1.52 15.57
C THR A 27 -2.54 -1.13 14.21
N GLY A 28 -3.04 -0.04 13.64
CA GLY A 28 -2.61 0.47 12.34
C GLY A 28 -3.28 -0.20 11.13
N SER A 29 -4.16 -1.17 11.36
CA SER A 29 -4.95 -1.78 10.26
C SER A 29 -6.11 -0.89 9.83
N ALA A 30 -6.49 -1.01 8.56
CA ALA A 30 -7.67 -0.37 7.99
C ALA A 30 -8.25 -1.27 6.91
N ASP A 31 -9.56 -1.24 6.70
CA ASP A 31 -10.20 -2.00 5.63
C ASP A 31 -9.74 -1.53 4.24
N HIS A 32 -9.82 -2.44 3.27
CA HIS A 32 -9.57 -2.08 1.89
C HIS A 32 -10.71 -1.18 1.35
N PRO A 33 -10.40 -0.07 0.68
CA PRO A 33 -11.43 0.91 0.28
C PRO A 33 -12.47 0.35 -0.70
N LEU A 34 -12.13 -0.69 -1.47
CA LEU A 34 -13.03 -1.31 -2.45
C LEU A 34 -13.81 -2.50 -1.89
N ILE A 35 -13.37 -3.09 -0.77
CA ILE A 35 -13.92 -4.34 -0.25
C ILE A 35 -14.20 -4.18 1.24
N PRO A 36 -15.45 -3.88 1.61
CA PRO A 36 -15.80 -3.77 3.02
C PRO A 36 -15.73 -5.12 3.72
N ARG A 37 -15.35 -5.12 5.01
CA ARG A 37 -15.40 -6.34 5.82
C ARG A 37 -16.84 -6.76 6.13
N TYR A 38 -17.05 -8.04 6.41
CA TYR A 38 -18.30 -8.51 6.98
C TYR A 38 -18.54 -7.89 8.38
N ALA A 39 -19.74 -7.43 8.64
CA ALA A 39 -20.07 -6.73 9.89
C ALA A 39 -19.75 -7.55 11.15
N GLY A 40 -19.08 -6.94 12.10
CA GLY A 40 -18.67 -7.56 13.36
C GLY A 40 -17.41 -8.44 13.26
N THR A 41 -16.70 -8.45 12.15
CA THR A 41 -15.37 -9.09 12.05
C THR A 41 -14.28 -8.23 12.66
N GLU A 42 -13.22 -8.89 13.14
CA GLU A 42 -12.00 -8.28 13.67
C GLU A 42 -10.85 -8.54 12.71
N ILE A 43 -9.97 -7.56 12.49
CA ILE A 43 -8.70 -7.78 11.80
C ILE A 43 -7.70 -8.39 12.79
N ARG A 44 -7.23 -9.62 12.50
CA ARG A 44 -6.30 -10.38 13.33
C ARG A 44 -4.87 -10.37 12.80
N ASP A 45 -4.72 -10.19 11.49
CA ASP A 45 -3.44 -9.95 10.83
C ASP A 45 -3.66 -9.00 9.64
N TYR A 46 -2.67 -8.17 9.38
CA TYR A 46 -2.73 -7.13 8.36
C TYR A 46 -1.34 -6.81 7.85
N ALA A 47 -1.19 -6.80 6.54
CA ALA A 47 0.03 -6.34 5.88
C ALA A 47 -0.30 -5.67 4.55
N VAL A 48 0.46 -4.66 4.17
CA VAL A 48 0.38 -4.01 2.86
C VAL A 48 1.79 -3.86 2.31
N ASN A 49 2.04 -4.50 1.18
CA ASN A 49 3.26 -4.35 0.40
C ASN A 49 2.95 -3.44 -0.79
N ALA A 50 3.69 -2.35 -0.94
CA ALA A 50 3.47 -1.37 -2.01
C ALA A 50 3.66 -1.98 -3.41
N PHE A 51 4.56 -2.96 -3.53
CA PHE A 51 4.76 -3.80 -4.71
C PHE A 51 5.30 -5.16 -4.26
N ASP A 52 4.66 -6.24 -4.73
CA ASP A 52 5.05 -7.63 -4.43
C ASP A 52 4.50 -8.58 -5.49
N GLU A 53 5.02 -9.80 -5.50
CA GLU A 53 4.49 -10.90 -6.30
C GLU A 53 3.36 -11.61 -5.57
N PHE A 54 2.31 -11.99 -6.29
CA PHE A 54 1.21 -12.78 -5.77
C PHE A 54 0.80 -13.88 -6.76
N LEU A 55 0.67 -15.12 -6.30
CA LEU A 55 0.14 -16.21 -7.10
C LEU A 55 -1.37 -16.32 -6.88
N LEU A 56 -2.17 -15.80 -7.80
CA LEU A 56 -3.62 -15.96 -7.76
C LEU A 56 -4.01 -17.37 -8.19
N ILE A 57 -4.70 -18.08 -7.32
CA ILE A 57 -5.17 -19.44 -7.58
C ILE A 57 -6.46 -19.36 -8.41
N THR A 58 -6.47 -20.02 -9.57
CA THR A 58 -7.61 -20.03 -10.50
C THR A 58 -8.06 -21.45 -10.88
N GLY A 59 -7.61 -22.45 -10.13
CA GLY A 59 -8.00 -23.84 -10.28
C GLY A 59 -7.76 -24.65 -8.99
N PRO A 60 -8.30 -25.88 -8.89
CA PRO A 60 -8.14 -26.71 -7.71
C PRO A 60 -6.68 -27.13 -7.51
N SER A 61 -6.33 -27.50 -6.27
CA SER A 61 -4.99 -28.00 -5.96
C SER A 61 -4.78 -29.43 -6.45
N LEU A 62 -3.51 -29.73 -6.80
CA LEU A 62 -3.06 -31.04 -7.23
C LEU A 62 -2.48 -31.87 -6.06
N PRO A 63 -2.41 -33.19 -6.17
CA PRO A 63 -1.81 -34.06 -5.13
C PRO A 63 -0.32 -33.78 -4.87
N ALA A 64 0.39 -33.22 -5.86
CA ALA A 64 1.82 -32.91 -5.78
C ALA A 64 2.11 -31.53 -6.42
N GLY A 65 3.36 -31.09 -6.31
CA GLY A 65 3.82 -29.81 -6.84
C GLY A 65 3.99 -28.73 -5.77
N THR A 66 4.68 -27.66 -6.14
CA THR A 66 4.91 -26.45 -5.33
C THR A 66 4.69 -25.21 -6.19
N GLY A 67 4.39 -24.06 -5.58
CA GLY A 67 4.09 -22.83 -6.32
C GLY A 67 2.97 -23.04 -7.34
N ALA A 68 3.11 -22.51 -8.55
CA ALA A 68 2.12 -22.64 -9.62
C ALA A 68 1.81 -24.10 -10.00
N ALA A 69 2.82 -25.00 -9.96
CA ALA A 69 2.65 -26.42 -10.27
C ALA A 69 1.85 -27.20 -9.21
N ALA A 70 1.44 -26.56 -8.11
CA ALA A 70 0.56 -27.17 -7.11
C ALA A 70 -0.93 -27.07 -7.46
N TYR A 71 -1.29 -26.35 -8.51
CA TYR A 71 -2.66 -26.08 -8.92
C TYR A 71 -2.90 -26.43 -10.40
N GLU A 72 -4.13 -26.75 -10.75
CA GLU A 72 -4.52 -26.94 -12.17
C GLU A 72 -4.38 -25.66 -12.97
N ALA A 73 -4.69 -24.51 -12.33
CA ALA A 73 -4.51 -23.18 -12.91
C ALA A 73 -4.16 -22.17 -11.84
N SER A 74 -3.29 -21.25 -12.21
CA SER A 74 -2.91 -20.09 -11.39
C SER A 74 -2.39 -18.97 -12.28
N GLN A 75 -2.43 -17.73 -11.79
CA GLN A 75 -1.94 -16.55 -12.49
C GLN A 75 -0.94 -15.81 -11.61
N PRO A 76 0.31 -15.60 -12.06
CA PRO A 76 1.24 -14.70 -11.38
C PRO A 76 0.79 -13.26 -11.59
N LEU A 77 0.79 -12.48 -10.52
CA LEU A 77 0.46 -11.07 -10.50
C LEU A 77 1.57 -10.30 -9.81
N GLU A 78 1.77 -9.05 -10.22
CA GLU A 78 2.67 -8.10 -9.57
C GLU A 78 1.91 -6.79 -9.31
N GLY A 79 2.11 -6.21 -8.15
CA GLY A 79 1.46 -4.97 -7.78
C GLY A 79 1.41 -4.75 -6.28
N ARG A 80 0.55 -3.83 -5.85
CA ARG A 80 0.30 -3.61 -4.43
C ARG A 80 -0.52 -4.76 -3.88
N VAL A 81 0.00 -5.44 -2.87
CA VAL A 81 -0.65 -6.59 -2.22
C VAL A 81 -1.08 -6.21 -0.80
N SER A 82 -2.37 -6.34 -0.53
CA SER A 82 -2.95 -6.11 0.80
C SER A 82 -3.47 -7.42 1.36
N HIS A 83 -2.94 -7.82 2.53
CA HIS A 83 -3.31 -9.05 3.23
C HIS A 83 -4.14 -8.76 4.45
N PHE A 84 -5.25 -9.48 4.61
CA PHE A 84 -6.14 -9.39 5.76
C PHE A 84 -6.49 -10.78 6.29
N LEU A 85 -6.30 -11.00 7.57
CA LEU A 85 -6.92 -12.12 8.27
C LEU A 85 -8.05 -11.57 9.15
N TYR A 86 -9.29 -11.92 8.80
CA TYR A 86 -10.45 -11.57 9.60
C TYR A 86 -10.91 -12.76 10.45
N ARG A 87 -11.37 -12.46 11.65
CA ARG A 87 -12.07 -13.35 12.55
C ARG A 87 -13.52 -12.90 12.67
N ALA A 88 -14.45 -13.73 12.22
CA ALA A 88 -15.88 -13.41 12.22
C ALA A 88 -16.56 -13.70 13.56
N PRO A 89 -17.79 -13.19 13.80
CA PRO A 89 -18.58 -13.51 14.99
C PRO A 89 -18.85 -15.01 15.15
N MET A 90 -18.92 -15.50 16.39
CA MET A 90 -19.09 -16.94 16.70
C MET A 90 -20.44 -17.52 16.28
N ASP A 91 -21.47 -16.68 16.16
CA ASP A 91 -22.84 -17.06 15.79
C ASP A 91 -23.04 -17.10 14.26
N ARG A 92 -21.99 -16.98 13.47
CA ARG A 92 -22.04 -17.01 12.01
C ARG A 92 -21.34 -18.24 11.45
N SER A 93 -21.76 -18.68 10.26
CA SER A 93 -21.08 -19.77 9.56
C SER A 93 -20.10 -19.25 8.51
N ALA A 94 -19.06 -20.04 8.19
CA ALA A 94 -18.14 -19.71 7.09
C ALA A 94 -18.89 -19.58 5.74
N LEU A 95 -19.97 -20.35 5.53
CA LEU A 95 -20.80 -20.24 4.35
C LEU A 95 -21.51 -18.89 4.26
N GLU A 96 -22.12 -18.43 5.36
CA GLU A 96 -22.83 -17.15 5.39
C GLU A 96 -21.88 -15.99 5.09
N VAL A 97 -20.73 -15.96 5.77
CA VAL A 97 -19.72 -14.91 5.58
C VAL A 97 -19.19 -14.93 4.14
N PHE A 98 -18.85 -16.12 3.62
CA PHE A 98 -18.38 -16.28 2.25
C PHE A 98 -19.39 -15.77 1.21
N ARG A 99 -20.67 -16.11 1.37
CA ARG A 99 -21.76 -15.65 0.45
C ARG A 99 -21.96 -14.14 0.50
N ASN A 100 -21.77 -13.51 1.65
CA ASN A 100 -21.82 -12.05 1.73
C ASN A 100 -20.67 -11.40 0.94
N TYR A 101 -19.45 -11.92 1.06
CA TYR A 101 -18.33 -11.43 0.22
C TYR A 101 -18.57 -11.69 -1.26
N GLU A 102 -19.04 -12.88 -1.64
CA GLU A 102 -19.37 -13.22 -3.04
C GLU A 102 -20.40 -12.23 -3.62
N THR A 103 -21.44 -11.91 -2.86
CA THR A 103 -22.46 -10.93 -3.27
C THR A 103 -21.89 -9.53 -3.37
N ALA A 104 -21.15 -9.07 -2.36
CA ALA A 104 -20.54 -7.74 -2.35
C ALA A 104 -19.54 -7.54 -3.49
N LEU A 105 -18.71 -8.53 -3.78
CA LEU A 105 -17.77 -8.48 -4.91
C LEU A 105 -18.51 -8.39 -6.25
N LYS A 106 -19.57 -9.19 -6.43
CA LYS A 106 -20.38 -9.14 -7.64
C LYS A 106 -21.09 -7.78 -7.82
N GLU A 107 -21.65 -7.22 -6.75
CA GLU A 107 -22.27 -5.89 -6.77
C GLU A 107 -21.26 -4.77 -7.05
N ALA A 108 -20.02 -4.94 -6.61
CA ALA A 108 -18.90 -4.04 -6.92
C ALA A 108 -18.33 -4.21 -8.34
N GLY A 109 -18.89 -5.13 -9.16
CA GLY A 109 -18.50 -5.35 -10.54
C GLY A 109 -17.35 -6.34 -10.75
N PHE A 110 -16.94 -7.10 -9.72
CA PHE A 110 -15.93 -8.14 -9.89
C PHE A 110 -16.50 -9.34 -10.65
N GLU A 111 -15.71 -9.82 -11.62
CA GLU A 111 -15.94 -11.09 -12.30
C GLU A 111 -15.28 -12.22 -11.53
N THR A 112 -16.03 -13.30 -11.26
CA THR A 112 -15.48 -14.50 -10.60
C THR A 112 -14.65 -15.31 -11.62
N LEU A 113 -13.36 -15.50 -11.32
CA LEU A 113 -12.46 -16.31 -12.14
C LEU A 113 -12.49 -17.77 -11.77
N PHE A 114 -12.57 -18.06 -10.45
CA PHE A 114 -12.62 -19.42 -9.91
C PHE A 114 -13.32 -19.42 -8.56
N THR A 115 -14.06 -20.48 -8.26
CA THR A 115 -14.60 -20.73 -6.92
C THR A 115 -14.64 -22.22 -6.65
N CYS A 116 -14.38 -22.61 -5.41
CA CYS A 116 -14.50 -24.01 -4.98
C CYS A 116 -14.97 -24.11 -3.52
N SER A 117 -15.42 -25.30 -3.14
CA SER A 117 -15.81 -25.59 -1.76
C SER A 117 -15.38 -27.02 -1.35
N LYS A 118 -14.99 -27.15 -0.10
CA LYS A 118 -14.64 -28.46 0.50
C LYS A 118 -13.65 -29.25 -0.36
N ALA A 119 -14.01 -30.48 -0.73
CA ALA A 119 -13.18 -31.38 -1.52
C ALA A 119 -12.95 -30.89 -2.97
N ASP A 120 -13.88 -30.10 -3.53
CA ASP A 120 -13.73 -29.57 -4.90
C ASP A 120 -12.55 -28.62 -5.04
N CYS A 121 -12.03 -28.08 -3.93
CA CYS A 121 -10.82 -27.26 -3.95
C CYS A 121 -9.54 -28.07 -4.20
N GLY A 122 -9.63 -29.40 -4.10
CA GLY A 122 -8.51 -30.32 -4.27
C GLY A 122 -7.85 -30.76 -2.95
N PRO A 123 -6.98 -31.77 -2.99
CA PRO A 123 -6.55 -32.54 -1.81
C PRO A 123 -5.65 -31.80 -0.84
N ARG A 124 -5.01 -30.71 -1.25
CA ARG A 124 -3.98 -30.00 -0.46
C ARG A 124 -4.27 -28.50 -0.33
N PHE A 125 -5.42 -28.06 -0.78
CA PHE A 125 -5.73 -26.62 -0.94
C PHE A 125 -5.50 -25.83 0.36
N ASN A 126 -6.04 -26.30 1.48
CA ASN A 126 -5.87 -25.64 2.78
C ASN A 126 -4.40 -25.45 3.17
N SER A 127 -3.58 -26.50 3.06
CA SER A 127 -2.17 -26.42 3.45
C SER A 127 -1.32 -25.58 2.49
N LEU A 128 -1.75 -25.43 1.25
CA LEU A 128 -1.06 -24.61 0.25
C LEU A 128 -1.38 -23.11 0.42
N ILE A 129 -2.63 -22.78 0.74
CA ILE A 129 -3.03 -21.37 0.97
C ILE A 129 -2.57 -20.85 2.34
N ASN A 130 -2.29 -21.74 3.28
CA ASN A 130 -1.77 -21.43 4.61
C ASN A 130 -0.49 -22.21 4.92
N PRO A 131 0.62 -21.96 4.19
CA PRO A 131 1.84 -22.73 4.33
C PRO A 131 2.43 -22.62 5.75
N GLY A 132 2.80 -23.76 6.32
CA GLY A 132 3.36 -23.85 7.67
C GLY A 132 2.38 -23.51 8.78
N ALA A 133 1.08 -23.55 8.51
CA ALA A 133 0.02 -23.16 9.45
C ALA A 133 0.25 -21.75 10.05
N ARG A 134 0.74 -20.80 9.23
CA ARG A 134 0.99 -19.41 9.61
C ARG A 134 -0.21 -18.79 10.34
N TYR A 135 -1.42 -19.13 9.90
CA TYR A 135 -2.66 -18.67 10.50
C TYR A 135 -3.40 -19.86 11.11
N ASN A 136 -3.32 -20.04 12.41
CA ASN A 136 -3.93 -21.18 13.12
C ASN A 136 -5.43 -21.32 12.85
N GLY A 137 -6.14 -20.24 12.61
CA GLY A 137 -7.57 -20.26 12.25
C GLY A 137 -7.89 -20.88 10.89
N LEU A 138 -6.88 -21.09 10.01
CA LEU A 138 -7.06 -21.62 8.66
C LEU A 138 -6.60 -23.08 8.51
N ILE A 139 -6.32 -23.82 9.58
CA ILE A 139 -5.83 -25.21 9.50
C ILE A 139 -6.92 -26.25 9.20
N TYR A 140 -8.18 -25.88 9.30
CA TYR A 140 -9.31 -26.78 9.10
C TYR A 140 -9.92 -26.62 7.70
N GLY A 141 -9.60 -27.53 6.80
CA GLY A 141 -9.96 -27.46 5.38
C GLY A 141 -11.31 -28.10 5.00
N ASP A 142 -11.96 -28.88 5.89
CA ASP A 142 -13.20 -29.62 5.61
C ASP A 142 -14.41 -28.69 5.37
N GLN A 143 -14.39 -27.46 5.88
CA GLN A 143 -15.39 -26.42 5.65
C GLN A 143 -14.88 -25.29 4.73
N GLN A 144 -13.74 -25.50 4.06
CA GLN A 144 -13.12 -24.48 3.22
C GLN A 144 -13.99 -24.03 2.04
N ARG A 145 -13.83 -22.76 1.69
CA ARG A 145 -14.40 -22.11 0.52
C ARG A 145 -13.40 -21.13 -0.03
N PHE A 146 -13.32 -21.05 -1.34
CA PHE A 146 -12.38 -20.16 -2.02
C PHE A 146 -13.06 -19.47 -3.19
N LEU A 147 -12.66 -18.23 -3.44
CA LEU A 147 -13.05 -17.43 -4.59
C LEU A 147 -11.87 -16.60 -5.04
N ALA A 148 -11.58 -16.63 -6.35
CA ALA A 148 -10.74 -15.68 -7.05
C ALA A 148 -11.61 -14.81 -7.94
N ALA A 149 -11.42 -13.49 -7.92
CA ALA A 149 -12.19 -12.56 -8.72
C ALA A 149 -11.32 -11.43 -9.27
N LYS A 150 -11.80 -10.76 -10.32
CA LYS A 150 -11.13 -9.67 -11.01
C LYS A 150 -12.08 -8.50 -11.23
N LEU A 151 -11.59 -7.28 -11.02
CA LEU A 151 -12.23 -6.04 -11.41
C LEU A 151 -11.33 -5.29 -12.40
N VAL A 152 -11.84 -5.00 -13.60
CA VAL A 152 -11.13 -4.20 -14.60
C VAL A 152 -11.37 -2.72 -14.34
N ARG A 153 -10.29 -1.94 -14.23
CA ARG A 153 -10.36 -0.48 -14.00
C ARG A 153 -9.33 0.24 -14.88
N PRO A 154 -9.58 1.52 -15.25
CA PRO A 154 -8.61 2.32 -15.99
C PRO A 154 -7.27 2.52 -15.25
N GLU A 155 -7.30 2.56 -13.90
CA GLU A 155 -6.12 2.75 -13.04
C GLU A 155 -5.29 1.49 -12.86
N GLY A 156 -5.74 0.36 -13.35
CA GLY A 156 -5.17 -0.98 -13.19
C GLY A 156 -6.18 -1.97 -12.60
N ASP A 157 -6.06 -3.20 -13.05
CA ASP A 157 -6.93 -4.29 -12.62
C ASP A 157 -6.76 -4.61 -11.13
N VAL A 158 -7.84 -4.98 -10.47
CA VAL A 158 -7.83 -5.45 -9.08
C VAL A 158 -8.24 -6.91 -9.04
N TYR A 159 -7.43 -7.71 -8.37
CA TYR A 159 -7.72 -9.12 -8.13
C TYR A 159 -7.97 -9.38 -6.66
N VAL A 160 -8.79 -10.37 -6.38
CA VAL A 160 -9.15 -10.82 -5.03
C VAL A 160 -8.90 -12.30 -4.91
N SER A 161 -8.26 -12.69 -3.82
CA SER A 161 -8.17 -14.06 -3.33
C SER A 161 -8.86 -14.12 -1.98
N LEU A 162 -10.00 -14.79 -1.90
CA LEU A 162 -10.81 -14.92 -0.70
C LEU A 162 -10.88 -16.38 -0.28
N TYR A 163 -10.33 -16.70 0.90
CA TYR A 163 -10.42 -18.01 1.51
C TYR A 163 -11.18 -17.91 2.83
N ALA A 164 -12.18 -18.74 3.00
CA ALA A 164 -12.97 -18.83 4.24
C ALA A 164 -13.03 -20.26 4.75
N THR A 165 -12.88 -20.45 6.06
CA THR A 165 -13.04 -21.74 6.74
C THR A 165 -13.58 -21.55 8.16
N SER A 166 -14.03 -22.64 8.79
CA SER A 166 -14.41 -22.63 10.21
C SER A 166 -13.25 -23.14 11.05
N PHE A 167 -13.03 -22.48 12.18
CA PHE A 167 -12.12 -22.95 13.22
C PHE A 167 -12.91 -23.67 14.30
N GLU A 168 -12.93 -25.01 14.25
CA GLU A 168 -13.79 -25.85 15.09
C GLU A 168 -13.64 -25.63 16.61
N PRO A 169 -12.44 -25.45 17.20
CA PRO A 169 -12.33 -25.18 18.63
C PRO A 169 -13.04 -23.93 19.11
N GLU A 170 -13.17 -22.91 18.25
CA GLU A 170 -13.87 -21.65 18.56
C GLU A 170 -15.24 -21.57 17.91
N ALA A 171 -15.64 -22.55 17.08
CA ALA A 171 -16.89 -22.54 16.31
C ALA A 171 -17.14 -21.21 15.57
N ARG A 172 -16.07 -20.59 15.01
CA ARG A 172 -16.17 -19.31 14.31
C ARG A 172 -15.44 -19.32 12.97
N PRO A 173 -15.91 -18.52 12.00
CA PRO A 173 -15.23 -18.38 10.73
C PRO A 173 -13.98 -17.52 10.81
N PHE A 174 -12.99 -17.91 9.99
CA PHE A 174 -11.82 -17.11 9.63
C PHE A 174 -11.82 -16.86 8.13
N ILE A 175 -11.42 -15.67 7.74
CA ILE A 175 -11.35 -15.25 6.35
C ILE A 175 -9.96 -14.68 6.08
N LEU A 176 -9.26 -15.27 5.12
CA LEU A 176 -8.08 -14.70 4.51
C LEU A 176 -8.53 -13.99 3.25
N LEU A 177 -8.29 -12.69 3.20
CA LEU A 177 -8.58 -11.85 2.04
C LEU A 177 -7.27 -11.21 1.58
N ASP A 178 -6.89 -11.51 0.34
CA ASP A 178 -5.79 -10.84 -0.33
C ASP A 178 -6.37 -9.99 -1.47
N VAL A 179 -5.94 -8.74 -1.55
CA VAL A 179 -6.32 -7.81 -2.62
C VAL A 179 -5.07 -7.35 -3.33
N ILE A 180 -5.03 -7.59 -4.64
CA ILE A 180 -3.90 -7.29 -5.49
C ILE A 180 -4.32 -6.20 -6.49
N GLU A 181 -3.79 -5.00 -6.33
CA GLU A 181 -3.96 -3.90 -7.25
C GLU A 181 -2.77 -3.92 -8.22
N VAL A 182 -3.02 -4.45 -9.44
CA VAL A 182 -1.97 -4.55 -10.45
C VAL A 182 -1.55 -3.16 -10.89
N ALA A 183 -0.29 -2.85 -10.70
CA ALA A 183 0.33 -1.61 -11.13
C ALA A 183 1.72 -1.92 -11.68
N PRO A 184 2.18 -1.19 -12.70
CA PRO A 184 3.58 -1.30 -13.12
C PRO A 184 4.51 -1.00 -11.94
N MET A 185 5.60 -1.77 -11.84
CA MET A 185 6.67 -1.47 -10.89
C MET A 185 7.16 -0.04 -11.12
N GLU A 186 7.24 0.76 -10.06
CA GLU A 186 7.87 2.07 -10.16
C GLU A 186 9.36 1.87 -10.49
N ALA A 187 9.78 2.35 -11.65
CA ALA A 187 11.18 2.32 -12.08
C ALA A 187 12.00 3.36 -11.29
N ARG A 188 12.17 3.15 -9.99
CA ARG A 188 12.96 4.05 -9.11
C ARG A 188 14.47 3.99 -9.38
N MET A 189 14.91 2.99 -10.14
CA MET A 189 16.32 2.82 -10.55
C MET A 189 16.55 3.25 -12.01
N GLN A 190 15.58 3.87 -12.68
CA GLN A 190 15.83 4.45 -13.99
C GLN A 190 16.64 5.73 -13.84
N VAL A 191 17.89 5.63 -14.19
CA VAL A 191 18.75 6.80 -14.41
C VAL A 191 18.31 7.43 -15.72
N ILE A 192 17.79 8.65 -15.65
CA ILE A 192 17.44 9.44 -16.84
C ILE A 192 18.73 9.96 -17.44
N LYS A 193 19.00 9.66 -18.71
CA LYS A 193 20.21 10.08 -19.39
C LYS A 193 20.25 11.59 -19.61
N ALA A 194 21.45 12.16 -19.67
CA ALA A 194 21.67 13.58 -19.91
C ALA A 194 20.91 14.10 -21.14
N SER A 195 20.95 13.38 -22.27
CA SER A 195 20.24 13.74 -23.51
C SER A 195 18.73 13.74 -23.35
N GLU A 196 18.17 12.79 -22.64
CA GLU A 196 16.72 12.70 -22.38
C GLU A 196 16.24 13.83 -21.45
N MET A 197 17.05 14.18 -20.44
CA MET A 197 16.78 15.31 -19.58
C MET A 197 16.79 16.63 -20.36
N GLU A 198 17.78 16.82 -21.25
CA GLU A 198 17.90 18.01 -22.09
C GLU A 198 16.69 18.16 -23.04
N GLU A 199 16.31 17.08 -23.75
CA GLU A 199 15.13 17.07 -24.63
C GLU A 199 13.86 17.40 -23.88
N THR A 200 13.66 16.80 -22.69
CA THR A 200 12.49 17.04 -21.87
C THR A 200 12.46 18.48 -21.34
N LEU A 201 13.60 18.98 -20.87
CA LEU A 201 13.72 20.34 -20.36
C LEU A 201 13.45 21.38 -21.46
N ALA A 202 13.99 21.17 -22.66
CA ALA A 202 13.76 22.05 -23.81
C ALA A 202 12.29 22.05 -24.27
N ARG A 203 11.60 20.92 -24.17
CA ARG A 203 10.20 20.79 -24.57
C ARG A 203 9.21 21.29 -23.53
N ASP A 204 9.42 20.95 -22.25
CA ASP A 204 8.44 21.10 -21.17
C ASP A 204 8.87 22.18 -20.15
N GLY A 205 10.08 22.73 -20.24
CA GLY A 205 10.65 23.69 -19.31
C GLY A 205 11.03 23.11 -17.94
N ARG A 206 10.73 21.84 -17.70
CA ARG A 206 11.02 21.13 -16.45
C ARG A 206 11.07 19.63 -16.64
N ILE A 207 11.75 18.94 -15.72
CA ILE A 207 11.74 17.48 -15.62
C ILE A 207 11.74 17.03 -14.15
N ALA A 208 10.95 16.02 -13.82
CA ALA A 208 10.95 15.38 -12.51
C ALA A 208 11.97 14.24 -12.47
N ILE A 209 12.85 14.26 -11.46
CA ILE A 209 13.89 13.25 -11.24
C ILE A 209 13.53 12.46 -9.98
N TYR A 210 13.29 11.16 -10.16
CA TYR A 210 12.97 10.21 -9.07
C TYR A 210 14.19 9.39 -8.62
N GLY A 211 15.27 9.37 -9.42
CA GLY A 211 16.50 8.65 -9.12
C GLY A 211 17.43 9.32 -8.11
N ILE A 212 17.07 10.49 -7.55
CA ILE A 212 17.79 11.12 -6.45
C ILE A 212 17.11 10.77 -5.14
N LEU A 213 17.73 9.85 -4.39
CA LEU A 213 17.22 9.29 -3.15
C LEU A 213 17.89 9.95 -1.94
N PHE A 214 17.10 10.12 -0.88
CA PHE A 214 17.57 10.67 0.40
C PHE A 214 17.30 9.68 1.51
N ASP A 215 18.14 9.72 2.55
CA ASP A 215 17.87 8.97 3.77
C ASP A 215 16.58 9.44 4.46
N PHE A 216 16.03 8.56 5.30
CA PHE A 216 14.76 8.84 5.96
C PHE A 216 14.87 10.11 6.81
N ASP A 217 13.91 11.01 6.61
CA ASP A 217 13.82 12.30 7.33
C ASP A 217 15.10 13.17 7.22
N SER A 218 15.90 12.99 6.19
CA SER A 218 17.21 13.58 5.97
C SER A 218 17.31 14.28 4.61
N ALA A 219 18.34 15.12 4.46
CA ALA A 219 18.82 15.67 3.20
C ALA A 219 20.12 14.99 2.72
N GLU A 220 20.55 13.92 3.39
CA GLU A 220 21.69 13.13 2.98
C GLU A 220 21.33 12.34 1.72
N ILE A 221 22.09 12.53 0.64
CA ILE A 221 21.89 11.84 -0.63
C ILE A 221 22.45 10.42 -0.50
N LEU A 222 21.64 9.42 -0.82
CA LEU A 222 22.06 8.03 -0.79
C LEU A 222 23.02 7.71 -1.93
N PRO A 223 24.01 6.80 -1.74
CA PRO A 223 25.01 6.43 -2.74
C PRO A 223 24.42 5.95 -4.07
N GLU A 224 23.23 5.35 -4.03
CA GLU A 224 22.49 4.86 -5.21
C GLU A 224 22.09 5.99 -6.17
N SER A 225 22.05 7.24 -5.69
CA SER A 225 21.75 8.43 -6.50
C SER A 225 22.91 8.90 -7.38
N LYS A 226 24.11 8.35 -7.16
CA LYS A 226 25.34 8.84 -7.79
C LYS A 226 25.23 8.89 -9.31
N GLU A 227 24.75 7.83 -9.94
CA GLU A 227 24.64 7.75 -11.39
C GLU A 227 23.67 8.81 -11.95
N GLN A 228 22.55 9.07 -11.28
CA GLN A 228 21.60 10.10 -11.69
C GLN A 228 22.19 11.52 -11.55
N ILE A 229 22.97 11.77 -10.49
CA ILE A 229 23.67 13.04 -10.31
C ILE A 229 24.76 13.22 -11.37
N ASP A 230 25.46 12.16 -11.72
CA ASP A 230 26.46 12.18 -12.80
C ASP A 230 25.83 12.53 -14.16
N GLN A 231 24.65 11.96 -14.48
CA GLN A 231 23.91 12.30 -15.70
C GLN A 231 23.41 13.74 -15.70
N LEU A 232 22.95 14.24 -14.56
CA LEU A 232 22.52 15.64 -14.42
C LEU A 232 23.69 16.61 -14.56
N ALA A 233 24.85 16.28 -14.00
CA ALA A 233 26.08 17.06 -14.20
C ALA A 233 26.53 17.06 -15.66
N ALA A 234 26.50 15.91 -16.35
CA ALA A 234 26.84 15.80 -17.77
C ALA A 234 25.91 16.69 -18.63
N MET A 235 24.59 16.66 -18.43
CA MET A 235 23.64 17.55 -19.11
C MET A 235 24.03 19.04 -18.93
N LEU A 236 24.35 19.43 -17.69
CA LEU A 236 24.73 20.82 -17.41
C LEU A 236 26.14 21.18 -17.97
N GLN A 237 27.04 20.21 -18.10
CA GLN A 237 28.36 20.42 -18.72
C GLN A 237 28.23 20.59 -20.24
N ASP A 238 27.40 19.77 -20.89
CA ASP A 238 27.15 19.82 -22.33
C ASP A 238 26.41 21.10 -22.73
N SER A 239 25.51 21.60 -21.89
CA SER A 239 24.72 22.82 -22.10
C SER A 239 25.27 24.00 -21.27
N ALA A 240 26.43 24.58 -21.66
CA ALA A 240 27.19 25.53 -20.86
C ALA A 240 26.45 26.81 -20.44
N THR A 241 25.41 27.24 -21.17
CA THR A 241 24.58 28.42 -20.87
C THR A 241 23.32 28.13 -20.10
N LEU A 242 22.94 26.84 -19.95
CA LEU A 242 21.74 26.43 -19.26
C LEU A 242 21.87 26.77 -17.77
N GLN A 243 20.86 27.49 -17.25
CA GLN A 243 20.68 27.76 -15.83
C GLN A 243 19.44 27.04 -15.35
N VAL A 244 19.45 26.46 -14.14
CA VAL A 244 18.36 25.67 -13.62
C VAL A 244 18.01 25.99 -12.18
N LEU A 245 16.72 25.84 -11.85
CA LEU A 245 16.26 25.67 -10.48
C LEU A 245 16.27 24.18 -10.16
N ILE A 246 16.78 23.82 -8.98
CA ILE A 246 16.64 22.49 -8.40
C ILE A 246 15.56 22.60 -7.33
N VAL A 247 14.38 22.01 -7.58
CA VAL A 247 13.22 22.14 -6.71
C VAL A 247 12.97 20.84 -5.96
N GLY A 248 13.15 20.89 -4.64
CA GLY A 248 12.82 19.75 -3.77
C GLY A 248 11.33 19.71 -3.44
N HIS A 249 10.74 18.53 -3.47
CA HIS A 249 9.34 18.27 -3.08
C HIS A 249 9.26 17.19 -2.00
N THR A 250 8.24 17.29 -1.15
CA THR A 250 7.88 16.26 -0.17
C THR A 250 6.47 15.73 -0.44
N ASP A 251 6.14 14.64 0.21
CA ASP A 251 4.74 14.23 0.35
C ASP A 251 4.01 15.07 1.42
N GLY A 252 2.71 14.75 1.62
CA GLY A 252 1.85 15.47 2.55
C GLY A 252 1.93 15.01 4.01
N LYS A 253 2.92 14.18 4.39
CA LYS A 253 3.10 13.77 5.79
C LYS A 253 3.96 14.79 6.55
N GLY A 254 3.55 15.11 7.79
CA GLY A 254 4.26 16.04 8.66
C GLY A 254 3.79 17.49 8.55
N ALA A 255 4.43 18.39 9.30
CA ALA A 255 4.08 19.80 9.35
C ALA A 255 4.53 20.53 8.07
N PHE A 256 3.76 21.54 7.67
CA PHE A 256 4.03 22.34 6.46
C PHE A 256 5.42 22.96 6.46
N ASP A 257 5.76 23.72 7.52
CA ASP A 257 7.04 24.42 7.62
C ASP A 257 8.23 23.47 7.67
N TYR A 258 8.05 22.31 8.30
CA TYR A 258 9.05 21.26 8.32
C TYR A 258 9.33 20.73 6.90
N ASN A 259 8.30 20.39 6.14
CA ASN A 259 8.42 19.90 4.77
C ASN A 259 9.01 20.95 3.84
N LEU A 260 8.66 22.20 3.99
CA LEU A 260 9.25 23.29 3.24
C LEU A 260 10.76 23.39 3.51
N SER A 261 11.16 23.36 4.77
CA SER A 261 12.57 23.38 5.17
C SER A 261 13.33 22.12 4.72
N LEU A 262 12.74 20.92 4.84
CA LEU A 262 13.36 19.66 4.39
C LEU A 262 13.60 19.66 2.89
N SER A 263 12.60 20.08 2.11
CA SER A 263 12.72 20.15 0.65
C SER A 263 13.78 21.15 0.19
N GLN A 264 13.91 22.29 0.88
CA GLN A 264 14.97 23.25 0.63
C GLN A 264 16.38 22.66 0.90
N ARG A 265 16.55 21.96 2.01
CA ARG A 265 17.84 21.31 2.33
C ARG A 265 18.19 20.22 1.32
N ARG A 266 17.20 19.45 0.85
CA ARG A 266 17.39 18.42 -0.20
C ARG A 266 17.80 19.03 -1.53
N ALA A 267 17.16 20.12 -1.96
CA ALA A 267 17.56 20.85 -3.16
C ALA A 267 18.97 21.41 -3.04
N GLN A 268 19.35 21.92 -1.87
CA GLN A 268 20.70 22.41 -1.59
C GLN A 268 21.73 21.27 -1.67
N ALA A 269 21.46 20.11 -1.11
CA ALA A 269 22.35 18.95 -1.17
C ALA A 269 22.64 18.51 -2.62
N VAL A 270 21.62 18.53 -3.49
CA VAL A 270 21.80 18.24 -4.93
C VAL A 270 22.64 19.33 -5.60
N ALA A 271 22.40 20.60 -5.30
CA ALA A 271 23.21 21.72 -5.83
C ALA A 271 24.68 21.59 -5.41
N ASP A 272 24.93 21.25 -4.15
CA ASP A 272 26.30 21.04 -3.62
C ASP A 272 26.99 19.85 -4.31
N ALA A 273 26.26 18.76 -4.57
CA ALA A 273 26.77 17.60 -5.28
C ALA A 273 27.17 17.94 -6.74
N LEU A 274 26.37 18.77 -7.42
CA LEU A 274 26.67 19.24 -8.77
C LEU A 274 27.86 20.23 -8.79
N ALA A 275 27.92 21.14 -7.82
CA ALA A 275 29.03 22.04 -7.65
C ALA A 275 30.35 21.28 -7.41
N ALA A 276 30.33 20.19 -6.64
CA ALA A 276 31.48 19.31 -6.44
C ALA A 276 31.94 18.62 -7.74
N GLN A 277 31.06 18.50 -8.75
CA GLN A 277 31.39 18.00 -10.10
C GLN A 277 31.76 19.12 -11.09
N GLY A 278 31.96 20.34 -10.60
CA GLY A 278 32.47 21.46 -11.40
C GLY A 278 31.40 22.32 -12.08
N ILE A 279 30.12 22.16 -11.75
CA ILE A 279 29.06 23.05 -12.24
C ILE A 279 29.13 24.38 -11.47
N ALA A 280 29.20 25.50 -12.20
CA ALA A 280 29.28 26.81 -11.59
C ALA A 280 28.04 27.15 -10.76
N ALA A 281 28.24 27.66 -9.54
CA ALA A 281 27.17 27.88 -8.58
C ALA A 281 26.08 28.90 -9.04
N ASP A 282 26.46 29.85 -9.89
CA ASP A 282 25.57 30.85 -10.48
C ASP A 282 24.59 30.25 -11.53
N ARG A 283 24.84 29.01 -11.96
CA ARG A 283 23.98 28.27 -12.88
C ARG A 283 22.93 27.44 -12.17
N ILE A 284 23.02 27.28 -10.86
CA ILE A 284 22.17 26.39 -10.07
C ILE A 284 21.49 27.20 -8.96
N THR A 285 20.18 27.16 -8.87
CA THR A 285 19.44 27.81 -7.80
C THR A 285 18.60 26.77 -7.07
N PRO A 286 18.95 26.38 -5.83
CA PRO A 286 18.14 25.43 -5.05
C PRO A 286 16.89 26.10 -4.47
N ALA A 287 15.76 25.42 -4.53
CA ALA A 287 14.48 25.86 -3.97
C ALA A 287 13.71 24.73 -3.33
N GLY A 288 12.98 25.02 -2.26
CA GLY A 288 12.09 24.06 -1.61
C GLY A 288 10.64 24.38 -1.92
N ALA A 289 9.89 23.42 -2.44
CA ALA A 289 8.44 23.50 -2.63
C ALA A 289 7.65 22.78 -1.52
N GLY A 290 8.31 21.96 -0.71
CA GLY A 290 7.60 21.15 0.30
C GLY A 290 6.45 20.34 -0.32
N MET A 291 5.29 20.38 0.32
CA MET A 291 4.10 19.65 -0.11
C MET A 291 3.12 20.47 -0.99
N VAL A 292 3.46 21.71 -1.40
CA VAL A 292 2.49 22.63 -2.05
C VAL A 292 2.20 22.31 -3.50
N ALA A 293 3.02 21.49 -4.17
CA ALA A 293 2.87 21.15 -5.59
C ALA A 293 2.79 19.62 -5.79
N PRO A 294 1.76 18.95 -5.29
CA PRO A 294 1.61 17.52 -5.47
C PRO A 294 1.30 17.17 -6.93
N VAL A 295 1.94 16.15 -7.47
CA VAL A 295 1.65 15.59 -8.81
C VAL A 295 0.73 14.37 -8.74
N ALA A 296 0.52 13.85 -7.52
CA ALA A 296 -0.40 12.77 -7.24
C ALA A 296 -1.06 12.94 -5.86
N THR A 297 -2.08 12.11 -5.56
CA THR A 297 -2.75 12.16 -4.26
C THR A 297 -1.81 11.78 -3.12
N ASN A 298 -1.85 12.51 -2.00
CA ASN A 298 -1.13 12.14 -0.77
C ASN A 298 -1.84 11.07 0.07
N ARG A 299 -3.00 10.58 -0.37
CA ARG A 299 -3.79 9.59 0.37
C ARG A 299 -3.22 8.17 0.26
N THR A 300 -2.54 7.86 -0.85
CA THR A 300 -1.91 6.56 -1.08
C THR A 300 -0.38 6.65 -1.00
N GLU A 301 0.31 5.55 -0.74
CA GLU A 301 1.78 5.55 -0.69
C GLU A 301 2.37 5.77 -2.10
N GLU A 302 1.74 5.22 -3.13
CA GLU A 302 2.14 5.40 -4.54
C GLU A 302 2.07 6.88 -4.92
N GLY A 303 1.01 7.57 -4.53
CA GLY A 303 0.88 9.00 -4.78
C GLY A 303 1.89 9.82 -3.98
N ARG A 304 2.14 9.47 -2.72
CA ARG A 304 3.18 10.11 -1.91
C ARG A 304 4.57 9.89 -2.48
N ALA A 305 4.86 8.70 -2.99
CA ALA A 305 6.14 8.40 -3.65
C ALA A 305 6.38 9.29 -4.86
N LYS A 306 5.36 9.56 -5.69
CA LYS A 306 5.44 10.50 -6.81
C LYS A 306 5.63 11.96 -6.35
N ASN A 307 5.14 12.30 -5.16
CA ASN A 307 5.32 13.64 -4.61
C ASN A 307 6.73 13.84 -4.03
N ARG A 308 7.39 12.80 -3.51
CA ARG A 308 8.79 12.83 -3.04
C ARG A 308 9.74 12.80 -4.25
N ARG A 309 10.05 13.97 -4.82
CA ARG A 309 10.87 14.11 -6.03
C ARG A 309 11.75 15.35 -5.99
N VAL A 310 12.70 15.38 -6.90
CA VAL A 310 13.43 16.60 -7.26
C VAL A 310 12.99 17.00 -8.67
N GLU A 311 12.65 18.27 -8.91
CA GLU A 311 12.43 18.79 -10.26
C GLU A 311 13.59 19.68 -10.67
N ILE A 312 14.00 19.56 -11.92
CA ILE A 312 14.91 20.49 -12.59
C ILE A 312 14.05 21.38 -13.47
N VAL A 313 14.14 22.67 -13.29
CA VAL A 313 13.35 23.67 -14.02
C VAL A 313 14.31 24.61 -14.74
N GLU A 314 14.11 24.83 -16.03
CA GLU A 314 14.90 25.78 -16.79
C GLU A 314 14.69 27.21 -16.28
N LEU A 315 15.78 27.93 -16.03
CA LEU A 315 15.74 29.33 -15.62
C LEU A 315 16.12 30.24 -16.79
N VAL A 316 15.10 30.72 -17.49
CA VAL A 316 15.32 31.71 -18.58
C VAL A 316 15.47 33.10 -17.97
N ARG A 317 16.67 33.69 -18.05
CA ARG A 317 16.89 35.11 -17.68
C ARG A 317 16.81 35.94 -18.95
N ASN A 318 15.87 36.88 -18.99
CA ASN A 318 15.77 37.87 -20.04
C ASN A 318 16.83 38.95 -19.89
#